data_38de0a3899c2645c5553cda3ee28985d
#
_entry.id   38de0a3899c2645c5553cda3ee28985d
#
_cell.length_a   1.000
_cell.length_b   1.000
_cell.length_c   1.000
_cell.angle_alpha   90.00
_cell.angle_beta   90.00
_cell.angle_gamma   90.00
#
_symmetry.space_group_name_H-M   'P 1'
#
loop_
_entity.id
_entity.type
_entity.pdbx_description
1 polymer ?
#
loop_
_entity_poly.entity_id
_entity_poly.type
_entity_poly.pdbx_seq_one_letter_code
_entity_poly.pdbx_strand_id
1 'polypeptide(L)'
;MKLTKTLLAGAILAGIGGTAYAETSVTLYGLIDVGITYQRGKVGTEDANRGQYGGDYQSRIGMTDGIQSGSRWGLRGTEDLGDGLSAVFVLESGFGASNGNSKQGDRLFGRQATIGLNHESFGRLDLGRQTNIASKYFADIDPFSLSYLNSTMGSAFSAANTVRYDNMVMYQTPSWSGFQGGIGYSFSTDDVEGPTGFEEDDNNRAITAGVRYVGGPLQVAFTYDQQFRAPSQPQPQQFILGAAYDFEVLKLSLAYGRTKDGVFVGQDFDLMGGAVNPNTPAKGLGNTNDRFTWDGLKVNSYLVGVSAPIGGASNVFASWQRADPNKGLENMDIYSVGYTYDLSKRTNLYAVGSYADGAAFVEGNKMTTVGVGLRHRF
;
A
#
# COMPACT_ATOMS: atom_id res chain seq x y z
N MET A 1 7.73 -43.26 -11.72
CA MET A 1 6.33 -42.95 -11.52
C MET A 1 6.12 -41.49 -11.98
N LYS A 2 5.98 -41.25 -13.32
CA LYS A 2 5.99 -39.92 -13.95
C LYS A 2 4.71 -39.72 -14.79
N LEU A 3 3.52 -39.89 -14.21
CA LEU A 3 2.26 -39.84 -14.99
C LEU A 3 1.15 -38.97 -14.39
N THR A 4 1.39 -38.19 -13.33
CA THR A 4 0.32 -37.46 -12.64
C THR A 4 0.32 -35.94 -12.86
N LYS A 5 1.30 -35.37 -13.54
CA LYS A 5 1.38 -33.92 -13.77
C LYS A 5 0.72 -33.46 -15.08
N THR A 6 0.42 -34.36 -15.99
CA THR A 6 -0.16 -34.01 -17.32
C THR A 6 -1.68 -34.00 -17.34
N LEU A 7 -2.34 -34.54 -16.32
CA LEU A 7 -3.82 -34.63 -16.28
C LEU A 7 -4.51 -33.37 -15.72
N LEU A 8 -3.79 -32.50 -15.00
CA LEU A 8 -4.38 -31.28 -14.45
C LEU A 8 -4.46 -30.15 -15.49
N ALA A 9 -3.56 -30.14 -16.48
CA ALA A 9 -3.59 -29.17 -17.60
C ALA A 9 -4.63 -29.48 -18.67
N GLY A 10 -5.02 -30.74 -18.78
CA GLY A 10 -5.99 -31.20 -19.81
C GLY A 10 -7.45 -31.01 -19.46
N ALA A 11 -7.79 -30.85 -18.19
CA ALA A 11 -9.20 -30.72 -17.76
C ALA A 11 -9.77 -29.29 -17.89
N ILE A 12 -8.90 -28.28 -18.06
CA ILE A 12 -9.32 -26.87 -18.19
C ILE A 12 -9.69 -26.51 -19.65
N LEU A 13 -9.26 -27.29 -20.63
CA LEU A 13 -9.42 -26.98 -22.06
C LEU A 13 -10.66 -27.62 -22.74
N ALA A 14 -11.45 -28.42 -22.05
CA ALA A 14 -12.53 -29.21 -22.66
C ALA A 14 -13.95 -28.64 -22.47
N GLY A 15 -14.13 -27.42 -21.94
CA GLY A 15 -15.45 -26.87 -21.60
C GLY A 15 -15.93 -25.66 -22.40
N ILE A 16 -15.27 -25.24 -23.50
CA ILE A 16 -15.63 -23.99 -24.18
C ILE A 16 -16.36 -24.31 -25.50
N GLY A 17 -17.65 -24.50 -25.42
CA GLY A 17 -18.54 -24.68 -26.54
C GLY A 17 -19.91 -24.06 -26.31
N GLY A 18 -19.96 -22.75 -26.04
CA GLY A 18 -21.22 -22.01 -25.98
C GLY A 18 -21.01 -20.60 -26.54
N THR A 19 -21.70 -20.23 -27.59
CA THR A 19 -21.76 -18.84 -28.08
C THR A 19 -22.58 -17.99 -27.12
N ALA A 20 -22.00 -17.66 -25.97
CA ALA A 20 -22.51 -16.59 -25.13
C ALA A 20 -22.06 -15.28 -25.76
N TYR A 21 -22.97 -14.38 -26.06
CA TYR A 21 -22.66 -12.98 -26.32
C TYR A 21 -22.22 -12.39 -24.97
N ALA A 22 -20.96 -12.53 -24.67
CA ALA A 22 -20.36 -11.93 -23.51
C ALA A 22 -20.33 -10.41 -23.66
N GLU A 23 -20.96 -9.69 -22.76
CA GLU A 23 -20.88 -8.23 -22.75
C GLU A 23 -19.48 -7.85 -22.25
N THR A 24 -18.54 -7.75 -23.19
CA THR A 24 -17.15 -7.36 -22.89
C THR A 24 -17.11 -5.86 -22.64
N SER A 25 -16.75 -5.43 -21.44
CA SER A 25 -16.58 -4.02 -21.12
C SER A 25 -15.12 -3.70 -20.85
N VAL A 26 -14.61 -2.65 -21.49
CA VAL A 26 -13.31 -2.06 -21.18
C VAL A 26 -13.51 -0.61 -20.78
N THR A 27 -13.05 -0.25 -19.60
CA THR A 27 -13.17 1.10 -19.06
C THR A 27 -11.79 1.72 -18.90
N LEU A 28 -11.59 2.88 -19.50
CA LEU A 28 -10.50 3.79 -19.17
C LEU A 28 -10.88 4.56 -17.90
N TYR A 29 -9.99 4.62 -16.92
CA TYR A 29 -10.19 5.36 -15.69
C TYR A 29 -8.89 5.99 -15.21
N GLY A 30 -9.00 6.94 -14.30
CA GLY A 30 -7.82 7.52 -13.68
C GLY A 30 -8.12 8.63 -12.69
N LEU A 31 -7.04 9.21 -12.20
CA LEU A 31 -7.08 10.42 -11.40
C LEU A 31 -5.79 11.22 -11.56
N ILE A 32 -5.92 12.52 -11.41
CA ILE A 32 -4.82 13.47 -11.33
C ILE A 32 -4.91 14.15 -9.97
N ASP A 33 -3.79 14.17 -9.25
CA ASP A 33 -3.68 14.76 -7.92
C ASP A 33 -2.35 15.50 -7.85
N VAL A 34 -2.42 16.81 -7.62
CA VAL A 34 -1.26 17.67 -7.50
C VAL A 34 -1.57 18.80 -6.52
N GLY A 35 -0.54 19.24 -5.80
CA GLY A 35 -0.68 20.32 -4.84
C GLY A 35 0.65 20.96 -4.51
N ILE A 36 0.64 21.77 -3.47
CA ILE A 36 1.80 22.44 -2.91
C ILE A 36 2.00 21.90 -1.49
N THR A 37 3.24 21.53 -1.17
CA THR A 37 3.62 21.13 0.18
C THR A 37 4.69 22.06 0.74
N TYR A 38 4.58 22.32 2.04
CA TYR A 38 5.67 22.76 2.89
C TYR A 38 6.14 21.57 3.71
N GLN A 39 7.43 21.33 3.71
CA GLN A 39 8.05 20.27 4.52
C GLN A 39 9.23 20.83 5.29
N ARG A 40 9.38 20.38 6.54
CA ARG A 40 10.53 20.73 7.38
C ARG A 40 10.97 19.46 8.13
N GLY A 41 12.24 19.17 8.08
CA GLY A 41 12.86 18.04 8.78
C GLY A 41 14.37 18.13 8.74
N LYS A 42 15.05 17.19 9.36
CA LYS A 42 16.51 17.09 9.29
C LYS A 42 16.91 16.57 7.91
N VAL A 43 17.90 17.24 7.32
CA VAL A 43 18.55 16.84 6.06
C VAL A 43 20.03 16.68 6.34
N GLY A 44 20.63 15.58 6.02
CA GLY A 44 22.05 15.42 6.22
C GLY A 44 22.59 14.04 5.88
N THR A 45 23.90 13.97 5.86
CA THR A 45 24.61 12.72 5.64
C THR A 45 24.43 11.81 6.86
N GLU A 46 24.02 10.62 6.58
CA GLU A 46 23.86 9.54 7.52
C GLU A 46 25.22 9.10 8.08
N ASP A 47 25.35 9.01 9.40
CA ASP A 47 26.31 8.10 10.00
C ASP A 47 25.63 6.71 10.08
N ALA A 48 25.84 5.92 9.05
CA ALA A 48 25.23 4.60 8.87
C ALA A 48 25.51 3.63 10.05
N ASN A 49 26.53 3.92 10.85
CA ASN A 49 26.92 3.07 11.98
C ASN A 49 26.21 3.41 13.29
N ARG A 50 25.48 4.53 13.35
CA ARG A 50 24.90 5.03 14.62
C ARG A 50 23.41 5.35 14.57
N GLY A 51 22.75 5.23 13.42
CA GLY A 51 21.36 5.63 13.28
C GLY A 51 21.12 7.13 13.53
N GLN A 52 22.17 7.97 13.43
CA GLN A 52 22.08 9.40 13.66
C GLN A 52 21.99 10.14 12.33
N TYR A 53 20.93 10.92 12.16
CA TYR A 53 20.87 11.94 11.12
C TYR A 53 21.67 13.15 11.62
N GLY A 54 22.91 13.28 11.13
CA GLY A 54 23.75 14.44 11.41
C GLY A 54 23.45 15.56 10.42
N GLY A 55 22.51 16.43 10.70
CA GLY A 55 22.24 17.57 9.84
C GLY A 55 21.31 18.58 10.51
N ASP A 56 21.36 19.81 9.98
CA ASP A 56 20.48 20.89 10.41
C ASP A 56 19.06 20.71 9.86
N TYR A 57 18.09 21.29 10.55
CA TYR A 57 16.74 21.38 10.04
C TYR A 57 16.70 22.26 8.78
N GLN A 58 16.15 21.72 7.73
CA GLN A 58 15.86 22.45 6.49
C GLN A 58 14.37 22.43 6.22
N SER A 59 13.93 23.38 5.40
CA SER A 59 12.56 23.44 4.94
C SER A 59 12.52 23.67 3.44
N ARG A 60 11.48 23.13 2.83
CA ARG A 60 11.20 23.36 1.41
C ARG A 60 9.72 23.64 1.21
N ILE A 61 9.41 24.39 0.17
CA ILE A 61 8.08 24.53 -0.39
C ILE A 61 8.13 24.19 -1.88
N GLY A 62 7.17 23.47 -2.38
CA GLY A 62 7.17 23.09 -3.79
C GLY A 62 5.91 22.35 -4.22
N MET A 63 5.80 22.16 -5.53
CA MET A 63 4.76 21.33 -6.11
C MET A 63 5.05 19.86 -5.79
N THR A 64 4.02 19.15 -5.38
CA THR A 64 4.10 17.72 -5.00
C THR A 64 2.98 16.95 -5.67
N ASP A 65 3.34 15.83 -6.28
CA ASP A 65 2.40 14.91 -6.92
C ASP A 65 1.80 13.95 -5.92
N GLY A 66 0.48 13.73 -6.03
CA GLY A 66 -0.18 12.64 -5.33
C GLY A 66 -0.19 12.81 -3.81
N ILE A 67 -0.40 14.03 -3.32
CA ILE A 67 -0.48 14.31 -1.88
C ILE A 67 -1.62 13.50 -1.26
N GLN A 68 -2.84 13.60 -1.82
CA GLN A 68 -3.99 12.81 -1.39
C GLN A 68 -3.92 11.39 -1.96
N SER A 69 -3.60 11.23 -3.26
CA SER A 69 -3.55 9.93 -3.93
C SER A 69 -2.62 9.97 -5.13
N GLY A 70 -1.71 9.03 -5.28
CA GLY A 70 -0.82 8.98 -6.45
C GLY A 70 -1.59 9.04 -7.76
N SER A 71 -1.21 9.99 -8.64
CA SER A 71 -1.80 10.15 -9.97
C SER A 71 -1.62 8.87 -10.79
N ARG A 72 -2.67 8.48 -11.52
CA ARG A 72 -2.74 7.21 -12.26
C ARG A 72 -3.72 7.27 -13.40
N TRP A 73 -3.49 6.40 -14.37
CA TRP A 73 -4.48 6.02 -15.38
C TRP A 73 -4.45 4.51 -15.56
N GLY A 74 -5.54 3.93 -16.05
CA GLY A 74 -5.59 2.49 -16.23
C GLY A 74 -6.75 2.04 -17.11
N LEU A 75 -6.64 0.80 -17.52
CA LEU A 75 -7.69 0.04 -18.20
C LEU A 75 -8.13 -1.09 -17.29
N ARG A 76 -9.42 -1.28 -17.18
CA ARG A 76 -10.01 -2.47 -16.56
C ARG A 76 -11.07 -3.05 -17.47
N GLY A 77 -11.13 -4.36 -17.50
CA GLY A 77 -12.13 -5.04 -18.30
C GLY A 77 -12.71 -6.24 -17.61
N THR A 78 -13.91 -6.58 -18.03
CA THR A 78 -14.64 -7.76 -17.60
C THR A 78 -15.26 -8.40 -18.82
N GLU A 79 -15.11 -9.72 -18.94
CA GLU A 79 -15.77 -10.56 -19.94
C GLU A 79 -16.59 -11.61 -19.18
N ASP A 80 -17.88 -11.65 -19.44
CA ASP A 80 -18.76 -12.68 -18.90
C ASP A 80 -18.50 -14.00 -19.63
N LEU A 81 -18.18 -15.05 -18.90
CA LEU A 81 -17.93 -16.40 -19.43
C LEU A 81 -19.13 -17.33 -19.22
N GLY A 82 -20.23 -16.83 -18.66
CA GLY A 82 -21.41 -17.59 -18.33
C GLY A 82 -21.36 -18.20 -16.92
N ASP A 83 -22.51 -18.69 -16.45
CA ASP A 83 -22.69 -19.38 -15.16
C ASP A 83 -22.11 -18.62 -13.94
N GLY A 84 -22.10 -17.26 -13.97
CA GLY A 84 -21.56 -16.42 -12.91
C GLY A 84 -20.03 -16.34 -12.90
N LEU A 85 -19.37 -16.89 -13.93
CA LEU A 85 -17.92 -16.79 -14.11
C LEU A 85 -17.59 -15.61 -15.05
N SER A 86 -16.55 -14.85 -14.72
CA SER A 86 -16.03 -13.79 -15.56
C SER A 86 -14.50 -13.78 -15.59
N ALA A 87 -13.93 -13.45 -16.75
CA ALA A 87 -12.53 -13.04 -16.86
C ALA A 87 -12.41 -11.54 -16.56
N VAL A 88 -11.40 -11.18 -15.81
CA VAL A 88 -11.19 -9.79 -15.40
C VAL A 88 -9.72 -9.41 -15.59
N PHE A 89 -9.47 -8.14 -15.94
CA PHE A 89 -8.11 -7.62 -15.97
C PHE A 89 -8.04 -6.19 -15.45
N VAL A 90 -6.87 -5.81 -14.94
CA VAL A 90 -6.54 -4.43 -14.56
C VAL A 90 -5.12 -4.14 -14.97
N LEU A 91 -4.93 -3.04 -15.72
CA LEU A 91 -3.63 -2.47 -16.06
C LEU A 91 -3.63 -1.03 -15.57
N GLU A 92 -2.80 -0.70 -14.57
CA GLU A 92 -2.76 0.62 -13.95
C GLU A 92 -1.33 1.17 -13.91
N SER A 93 -1.13 2.33 -14.52
CA SER A 93 0.11 3.10 -14.54
C SER A 93 0.06 4.26 -13.55
N GLY A 94 1.13 4.48 -12.80
CA GLY A 94 1.31 5.67 -11.98
C GLY A 94 2.18 6.70 -12.69
N PHE A 95 1.87 7.99 -12.53
CA PHE A 95 2.67 9.07 -13.10
C PHE A 95 2.77 10.29 -12.18
N GLY A 96 3.76 11.13 -12.43
CA GLY A 96 3.92 12.43 -11.79
C GLY A 96 3.16 13.49 -12.58
N ALA A 97 2.13 14.11 -12.00
CA ALA A 97 1.36 15.16 -12.67
C ALA A 97 2.17 16.46 -12.85
N SER A 98 3.20 16.67 -12.04
CA SER A 98 4.06 17.86 -12.14
C SER A 98 5.08 17.79 -13.27
N ASN A 99 5.47 16.59 -13.72
CA ASN A 99 6.56 16.40 -14.68
C ASN A 99 6.31 15.36 -15.78
N GLY A 100 5.20 14.61 -15.70
CA GLY A 100 4.83 13.59 -16.68
C GLY A 100 5.59 12.27 -16.60
N ASN A 101 6.50 12.10 -15.64
CA ASN A 101 7.31 10.89 -15.51
C ASN A 101 6.49 9.71 -15.00
N SER A 102 6.84 8.49 -15.43
CA SER A 102 6.34 7.26 -14.83
C SER A 102 6.78 7.14 -13.37
N LYS A 103 5.95 6.48 -12.55
CA LYS A 103 6.25 6.16 -11.14
C LYS A 103 6.48 4.65 -10.97
N GLN A 104 6.74 4.22 -9.74
CA GLN A 104 6.98 2.81 -9.37
C GLN A 104 8.15 2.19 -10.15
N GLY A 105 9.29 2.92 -10.25
CA GLY A 105 10.49 2.43 -10.91
C GLY A 105 10.39 2.39 -12.44
N ASP A 106 9.75 3.42 -13.00
CA ASP A 106 9.56 3.63 -14.45
C ASP A 106 8.80 2.50 -15.17
N ARG A 107 8.02 1.72 -14.41
CA ARG A 107 7.21 0.63 -14.96
C ARG A 107 5.95 1.17 -15.66
N LEU A 108 5.65 0.61 -16.85
CA LEU A 108 4.44 0.97 -17.61
C LEU A 108 3.17 0.74 -16.79
N PHE A 109 3.04 -0.39 -16.10
CA PHE A 109 1.91 -0.71 -15.21
C PHE A 109 2.38 -1.00 -13.78
N GLY A 110 3.13 -0.05 -13.21
CA GLY A 110 3.77 -0.24 -11.92
C GLY A 110 2.83 -0.30 -10.71
N ARG A 111 1.56 0.07 -10.87
CA ARG A 111 0.56 0.04 -9.79
C ARG A 111 -0.21 -1.26 -9.75
N GLN A 112 -0.68 -1.73 -10.90
CA GLN A 112 -1.33 -3.03 -11.05
C GLN A 112 -1.21 -3.53 -12.48
N ALA A 113 -0.92 -4.82 -12.63
CA ALA A 113 -0.93 -5.53 -13.90
C ALA A 113 -1.42 -6.95 -13.62
N THR A 114 -2.72 -7.18 -13.77
CA THR A 114 -3.36 -8.45 -13.39
C THR A 114 -4.35 -8.93 -14.44
N ILE A 115 -4.42 -10.25 -14.57
CA ILE A 115 -5.53 -10.99 -15.17
C ILE A 115 -6.08 -11.97 -14.14
N GLY A 116 -7.37 -12.23 -14.15
CA GLY A 116 -7.97 -13.11 -13.18
C GLY A 116 -9.30 -13.70 -13.61
N LEU A 117 -9.78 -14.61 -12.79
CA LEU A 117 -11.13 -15.18 -12.89
C LEU A 117 -11.91 -14.79 -11.64
N ASN A 118 -13.14 -14.37 -11.83
CA ASN A 118 -14.06 -14.05 -10.77
C ASN A 118 -15.34 -14.85 -10.93
N HIS A 119 -15.78 -15.48 -9.86
CA HIS A 119 -17.06 -16.21 -9.80
C HIS A 119 -17.83 -15.73 -8.57
N GLU A 120 -19.10 -15.43 -8.75
CA GLU A 120 -19.96 -14.86 -7.71
C GLU A 120 -20.00 -15.72 -6.41
N SER A 121 -20.02 -17.06 -6.56
CA SER A 121 -20.08 -17.99 -5.44
C SER A 121 -18.73 -18.48 -4.94
N PHE A 122 -17.68 -18.44 -5.77
CA PHE A 122 -16.38 -19.01 -5.44
C PHE A 122 -15.28 -17.97 -5.21
N GLY A 123 -15.54 -16.68 -5.52
CA GLY A 123 -14.60 -15.61 -5.31
C GLY A 123 -13.70 -15.34 -6.51
N ARG A 124 -12.57 -14.71 -6.25
CA ARG A 124 -11.70 -14.13 -7.26
C ARG A 124 -10.26 -14.64 -7.13
N LEU A 125 -9.70 -15.07 -8.24
CA LEU A 125 -8.29 -15.43 -8.41
C LEU A 125 -7.64 -14.40 -9.36
N ASP A 126 -6.61 -13.70 -8.91
CA ASP A 126 -5.84 -12.76 -9.71
C ASP A 126 -4.38 -13.23 -9.84
N LEU A 127 -3.82 -13.08 -11.03
CA LEU A 127 -2.42 -13.36 -11.37
C LEU A 127 -1.74 -12.06 -11.82
N GLY A 128 -0.56 -11.78 -11.31
CA GLY A 128 0.26 -10.63 -11.70
C GLY A 128 0.53 -9.64 -10.58
N ARG A 129 1.08 -8.48 -10.94
CA ARG A 129 1.47 -7.43 -9.98
C ARG A 129 0.27 -6.75 -9.37
N GLN A 130 0.22 -6.72 -8.04
CA GLN A 130 -0.86 -6.09 -7.27
C GLN A 130 -0.47 -5.80 -5.83
N THR A 131 -1.33 -5.05 -5.11
CA THR A 131 -1.16 -4.79 -3.68
C THR A 131 -1.46 -6.04 -2.84
N ASN A 132 -0.77 -6.15 -1.71
CA ASN A 132 -0.99 -7.18 -0.69
C ASN A 132 -2.39 -7.05 -0.01
N ILE A 133 -2.76 -8.07 0.74
CA ILE A 133 -4.05 -8.13 1.46
C ILE A 133 -4.15 -7.04 2.54
N ALA A 134 -3.06 -6.75 3.27
CA ALA A 134 -3.10 -5.71 4.28
C ALA A 134 -3.50 -4.35 3.68
N SER A 135 -2.91 -3.95 2.55
CA SER A 135 -3.28 -2.70 1.87
C SER A 135 -4.71 -2.70 1.35
N LYS A 136 -5.25 -3.87 0.93
CA LYS A 136 -6.64 -3.98 0.48
C LYS A 136 -7.64 -3.85 1.62
N TYR A 137 -7.34 -4.43 2.80
CA TYR A 137 -8.30 -4.55 3.89
C TYR A 137 -8.26 -3.37 4.87
N PHE A 138 -7.11 -2.68 4.98
CA PHE A 138 -6.97 -1.53 5.88
C PHE A 138 -7.29 -0.17 5.23
N ALA A 139 -7.46 -0.10 3.91
CA ALA A 139 -7.78 1.16 3.23
C ALA A 139 -9.03 1.87 3.77
N ASP A 140 -10.05 1.10 4.18
CA ASP A 140 -11.30 1.62 4.72
C ASP A 140 -11.26 1.84 6.24
N ILE A 141 -10.26 1.27 6.93
CA ILE A 141 -10.06 1.44 8.38
C ILE A 141 -9.20 2.67 8.66
N ASP A 142 -8.16 2.92 7.83
CA ASP A 142 -7.31 4.10 7.96
C ASP A 142 -8.11 5.39 7.67
N PRO A 143 -8.18 6.37 8.59
CA PRO A 143 -8.82 7.66 8.33
C PRO A 143 -8.28 8.41 7.11
N PHE A 144 -7.02 8.15 6.76
CA PHE A 144 -6.34 8.72 5.59
C PHE A 144 -6.40 7.81 4.35
N SER A 145 -7.08 6.65 4.43
CA SER A 145 -7.33 5.71 3.32
C SER A 145 -6.04 5.30 2.61
N LEU A 146 -4.99 5.00 3.35
CA LEU A 146 -3.64 4.67 2.89
C LEU A 146 -3.06 5.72 1.91
N SER A 147 -3.28 6.99 2.23
CA SER A 147 -3.02 8.15 1.39
C SER A 147 -2.46 9.32 2.22
N TYR A 148 -2.27 10.48 1.61
CA TYR A 148 -1.83 11.72 2.26
C TYR A 148 -0.40 11.65 2.82
N LEU A 149 0.52 11.20 1.96
CA LEU A 149 1.95 11.12 2.30
C LEU A 149 2.18 10.30 3.58
N ASN A 150 2.88 10.88 4.54
CA ASN A 150 3.20 10.25 5.83
C ASN A 150 2.05 10.25 6.85
N SER A 151 0.88 10.79 6.52
CA SER A 151 -0.32 10.69 7.37
C SER A 151 -0.99 9.32 7.30
N THR A 152 -0.70 8.52 6.29
CA THR A 152 -1.20 7.15 6.12
C THR A 152 -0.80 6.25 7.29
N MET A 153 -1.67 5.30 7.67
CA MET A 153 -1.30 4.29 8.67
C MET A 153 -0.06 3.47 8.26
N GLY A 154 0.22 3.37 6.97
CA GLY A 154 1.40 2.71 6.44
C GLY A 154 2.73 3.27 6.96
N SER A 155 2.74 4.48 7.50
CA SER A 155 3.92 5.07 8.14
C SER A 155 4.31 4.34 9.43
N ALA A 156 3.36 3.84 10.21
CA ALA A 156 3.60 3.02 11.39
C ALA A 156 3.41 1.51 11.13
N PHE A 157 2.53 1.14 10.18
CA PHE A 157 2.17 -0.24 9.85
C PHE A 157 2.68 -0.59 8.45
N SER A 158 3.93 -0.98 8.34
CA SER A 158 4.65 -1.09 7.07
C SER A 158 4.00 -2.00 6.03
N ALA A 159 3.33 -3.09 6.42
CA ALA A 159 2.62 -3.96 5.49
C ALA A 159 1.35 -3.30 4.91
N ALA A 160 0.74 -2.33 5.60
CA ALA A 160 -0.43 -1.60 5.13
C ALA A 160 -0.05 -0.31 4.36
N ASN A 161 1.14 -0.24 3.76
CA ASN A 161 1.64 0.93 3.03
C ASN A 161 1.54 0.80 1.50
N THR A 162 0.42 0.32 1.00
CA THR A 162 0.23 0.08 -0.44
C THR A 162 1.33 -0.78 -1.08
N VAL A 163 1.86 -1.74 -0.30
CA VAL A 163 2.90 -2.67 -0.74
C VAL A 163 2.42 -3.47 -1.95
N ARG A 164 3.24 -3.51 -2.98
CA ARG A 164 2.97 -4.24 -4.22
C ARG A 164 4.04 -5.29 -4.43
N TYR A 165 3.59 -6.48 -4.78
CA TYR A 165 4.46 -7.57 -5.15
C TYR A 165 4.26 -7.95 -6.61
N ASP A 166 5.36 -8.28 -7.28
CA ASP A 166 5.36 -8.89 -8.59
C ASP A 166 5.03 -10.38 -8.50
N ASN A 167 4.76 -11.01 -9.62
CA ASN A 167 4.59 -12.47 -9.75
C ASN A 167 3.66 -13.08 -8.69
N MET A 168 2.55 -12.39 -8.38
CA MET A 168 1.63 -12.79 -7.33
C MET A 168 0.47 -13.61 -7.89
N VAL A 169 0.15 -14.67 -7.18
CA VAL A 169 -1.13 -15.38 -7.25
C VAL A 169 -1.91 -15.01 -6.00
N MET A 170 -3.11 -14.46 -6.17
CA MET A 170 -3.95 -14.04 -5.03
C MET A 170 -5.37 -14.55 -5.21
N TYR A 171 -5.89 -15.18 -4.17
CA TYR A 171 -7.29 -15.56 -4.09
C TYR A 171 -7.99 -14.78 -2.99
N GLN A 172 -9.22 -14.33 -3.28
CA GLN A 172 -10.12 -13.71 -2.31
C GLN A 172 -11.49 -14.38 -2.39
N THR A 173 -12.03 -14.76 -1.24
CA THR A 173 -13.39 -15.32 -1.17
C THR A 173 -14.44 -14.30 -1.57
N PRO A 174 -15.66 -14.71 -1.92
CA PRO A 174 -16.81 -13.80 -1.87
C PRO A 174 -17.01 -13.28 -0.45
N SER A 175 -17.84 -12.25 -0.30
CA SER A 175 -18.29 -11.81 1.02
C SER A 175 -19.49 -12.65 1.46
N TRP A 176 -19.33 -13.43 2.51
CA TRP A 176 -20.40 -14.21 3.12
C TRP A 176 -20.86 -13.54 4.41
N SER A 177 -22.05 -12.94 4.39
CA SER A 177 -22.61 -12.20 5.54
C SER A 177 -21.64 -11.18 6.12
N GLY A 178 -20.88 -10.50 5.25
CA GLY A 178 -19.88 -9.50 5.63
C GLY A 178 -18.44 -10.03 5.82
N PHE A 179 -18.25 -11.36 5.94
CA PHE A 179 -16.92 -11.95 6.08
C PHE A 179 -16.28 -12.20 4.71
N GLN A 180 -15.02 -11.82 4.58
CA GLN A 180 -14.19 -12.11 3.41
C GLN A 180 -12.79 -12.53 3.86
N GLY A 181 -12.24 -13.57 3.22
CA GLY A 181 -10.87 -14.01 3.38
C GLY A 181 -10.04 -13.74 2.13
N GLY A 182 -8.73 -13.61 2.28
CA GLY A 182 -7.80 -13.49 1.17
C GLY A 182 -6.45 -14.10 1.50
N ILE A 183 -5.80 -14.65 0.48
CA ILE A 183 -4.43 -15.15 0.55
C ILE A 183 -3.73 -14.90 -0.78
N GLY A 184 -2.47 -14.50 -0.72
CA GLY A 184 -1.63 -14.31 -1.90
C GLY A 184 -0.21 -14.80 -1.65
N TYR A 185 0.42 -15.28 -2.71
CA TYR A 185 1.82 -15.67 -2.73
C TYR A 185 2.52 -15.05 -3.92
N SER A 186 3.66 -14.40 -3.67
CA SER A 186 4.54 -13.84 -4.69
C SER A 186 5.76 -14.74 -4.83
N PHE A 187 6.01 -15.21 -6.04
CA PHE A 187 7.17 -16.04 -6.37
C PHE A 187 8.46 -15.22 -6.52
N SER A 188 8.33 -13.90 -6.77
CA SER A 188 9.41 -12.92 -6.78
C SER A 188 8.81 -11.53 -6.55
N THR A 189 9.20 -10.84 -5.47
CA THR A 189 8.51 -9.62 -5.02
C THR A 189 8.84 -8.37 -5.83
N ASP A 190 9.96 -8.35 -6.52
CA ASP A 190 10.57 -7.18 -7.17
C ASP A 190 11.29 -7.53 -8.48
N ASP A 191 10.86 -8.60 -9.13
CA ASP A 191 11.46 -9.09 -10.36
C ASP A 191 11.11 -8.18 -11.54
N VAL A 192 12.09 -7.41 -11.99
CA VAL A 192 11.95 -6.50 -13.14
C VAL A 192 12.19 -7.23 -14.47
N GLU A 193 12.92 -8.34 -14.46
CA GLU A 193 13.36 -9.04 -15.68
C GLU A 193 12.91 -10.51 -15.76
N GLY A 194 12.16 -10.99 -14.78
CA GLY A 194 11.74 -12.39 -14.62
C GLY A 194 12.51 -13.09 -13.48
N PRO A 195 12.16 -14.34 -13.15
CA PRO A 195 12.79 -15.07 -12.07
C PRO A 195 14.30 -15.15 -12.28
N THR A 196 15.06 -14.68 -11.29
CA THR A 196 16.53 -14.58 -11.39
C THR A 196 17.24 -15.89 -11.15
N GLY A 197 16.54 -16.90 -10.59
CA GLY A 197 17.09 -18.22 -10.31
C GLY A 197 16.12 -19.34 -10.65
N PHE A 198 16.66 -20.55 -10.71
CA PHE A 198 15.88 -21.78 -10.94
C PHE A 198 15.37 -22.40 -9.64
N GLU A 199 15.96 -22.04 -8.51
CA GLU A 199 15.55 -22.48 -7.20
C GLU A 199 14.66 -21.40 -6.54
N GLU A 200 13.67 -21.85 -5.80
CA GLU A 200 12.72 -20.96 -5.15
C GLU A 200 13.42 -20.01 -4.15
N ASP A 201 14.48 -20.48 -3.50
CA ASP A 201 15.23 -19.74 -2.49
C ASP A 201 16.13 -18.63 -3.07
N ASP A 202 16.34 -18.60 -4.38
CA ASP A 202 17.09 -17.55 -5.06
C ASP A 202 16.30 -16.24 -5.16
N ASN A 203 14.96 -16.30 -5.00
CA ASN A 203 14.08 -15.16 -5.16
C ASN A 203 13.58 -14.62 -3.80
N ASN A 204 13.43 -13.31 -3.69
CA ASN A 204 12.66 -12.69 -2.62
C ASN A 204 11.18 -12.97 -2.84
N ARG A 205 10.55 -13.70 -1.94
CA ARG A 205 9.17 -14.15 -2.03
C ARG A 205 8.32 -13.52 -0.96
N ALA A 206 7.01 -13.56 -1.08
CA ALA A 206 6.13 -13.08 -0.02
C ALA A 206 4.84 -13.89 0.06
N ILE A 207 4.34 -14.01 1.29
CA ILE A 207 2.96 -14.42 1.57
C ILE A 207 2.21 -13.24 2.17
N THR A 208 0.96 -13.07 1.78
CA THR A 208 0.01 -12.12 2.37
C THR A 208 -1.31 -12.84 2.59
N ALA A 209 -1.90 -12.70 3.77
CA ALA A 209 -3.17 -13.34 4.10
C ALA A 209 -3.99 -12.46 5.05
N GLY A 210 -5.30 -12.65 5.07
CA GLY A 210 -6.13 -11.94 6.01
C GLY A 210 -7.60 -12.31 5.92
N VAL A 211 -8.31 -11.87 6.94
CA VAL A 211 -9.77 -11.95 7.02
C VAL A 211 -10.29 -10.55 7.37
N ARG A 212 -11.43 -10.20 6.81
CA ARG A 212 -12.15 -8.98 7.21
C ARG A 212 -13.64 -9.25 7.38
N TYR A 213 -14.25 -8.44 8.21
CA TYR A 213 -15.68 -8.31 8.36
C TYR A 213 -16.11 -6.89 8.03
N VAL A 214 -17.11 -6.75 7.18
CA VAL A 214 -17.77 -5.47 6.85
C VAL A 214 -19.26 -5.68 6.95
N GLY A 215 -19.88 -5.14 7.99
CA GLY A 215 -21.31 -5.29 8.22
C GLY A 215 -21.89 -4.14 9.02
N GLY A 216 -22.90 -3.46 8.47
CA GLY A 216 -23.48 -2.27 9.06
C GLY A 216 -22.39 -1.21 9.33
N PRO A 217 -22.33 -0.64 10.55
CA PRO A 217 -21.35 0.39 10.91
C PRO A 217 -19.96 -0.18 11.22
N LEU A 218 -19.82 -1.50 11.37
CA LEU A 218 -18.60 -2.15 11.85
C LEU A 218 -17.75 -2.69 10.70
N GLN A 219 -16.47 -2.39 10.74
CA GLN A 219 -15.42 -2.97 9.92
C GLN A 219 -14.32 -3.51 10.84
N VAL A 220 -13.88 -4.74 10.62
CA VAL A 220 -12.75 -5.36 11.33
C VAL A 220 -11.88 -6.07 10.32
N ALA A 221 -10.57 -5.97 10.47
CA ALA A 221 -9.62 -6.71 9.64
C ALA A 221 -8.48 -7.26 10.49
N PHE A 222 -8.06 -8.48 10.13
CA PHE A 222 -6.83 -9.08 10.61
C PHE A 222 -6.02 -9.53 9.39
N THR A 223 -4.73 -9.17 9.35
CA THR A 223 -3.83 -9.55 8.26
C THR A 223 -2.50 -10.04 8.78
N TYR A 224 -1.85 -10.86 7.97
CA TYR A 224 -0.49 -11.33 8.16
C TYR A 224 0.25 -11.24 6.83
N ASP A 225 1.42 -10.64 6.88
CA ASP A 225 2.34 -10.51 5.76
C ASP A 225 3.73 -10.98 6.17
N GLN A 226 4.42 -11.71 5.28
CA GLN A 226 5.80 -12.15 5.48
C GLN A 226 6.56 -12.10 4.16
N GLN A 227 7.79 -11.60 4.21
CA GLN A 227 8.76 -11.72 3.12
C GLN A 227 9.77 -12.82 3.45
N PHE A 228 10.07 -13.66 2.46
CA PHE A 228 11.13 -14.64 2.49
C PHE A 228 12.26 -14.08 1.64
N ARG A 229 13.43 -13.93 2.23
CA ARG A 229 14.64 -13.42 1.59
C ARG A 229 15.72 -14.50 1.60
N ALA A 230 16.84 -14.24 0.96
CA ALA A 230 17.98 -15.16 0.98
C ALA A 230 18.29 -15.62 2.42
N PRO A 231 18.74 -16.86 2.63
CA PRO A 231 18.87 -17.46 3.96
C PRO A 231 19.71 -16.69 4.98
N SER A 232 20.59 -15.80 4.52
CA SER A 232 21.42 -14.93 5.36
C SER A 232 20.78 -13.58 5.70
N GLN A 233 19.60 -13.30 5.18
CA GLN A 233 18.91 -12.01 5.36
C GLN A 233 17.72 -12.14 6.30
N PRO A 234 17.43 -11.09 7.11
CA PRO A 234 16.23 -11.04 7.94
C PRO A 234 14.95 -11.17 7.10
N GLN A 235 13.94 -11.80 7.69
CA GLN A 235 12.67 -12.11 7.02
C GLN A 235 11.51 -11.33 7.65
N PRO A 236 11.20 -10.12 7.17
CA PRO A 236 10.17 -9.28 7.74
C PRO A 236 8.81 -9.97 7.82
N GLN A 237 8.18 -9.84 8.98
CA GLN A 237 6.83 -10.33 9.24
C GLN A 237 6.02 -9.23 9.92
N GLN A 238 4.75 -9.08 9.57
CA GLN A 238 3.83 -8.20 10.30
C GLN A 238 2.45 -8.81 10.38
N PHE A 239 1.86 -8.78 11.58
CA PHE A 239 0.41 -8.92 11.71
C PHE A 239 -0.21 -7.58 12.10
N ILE A 240 -1.43 -7.34 11.63
CA ILE A 240 -2.22 -6.15 11.93
C ILE A 240 -3.64 -6.59 12.28
N LEU A 241 -4.15 -6.11 13.40
CA LEU A 241 -5.56 -6.17 13.79
C LEU A 241 -6.10 -4.75 13.86
N GLY A 242 -7.20 -4.47 13.22
CA GLY A 242 -7.83 -3.16 13.32
C GLY A 242 -9.32 -3.20 13.09
N ALA A 243 -9.97 -2.15 13.54
CA ALA A 243 -11.40 -1.97 13.42
C ALA A 243 -11.76 -0.51 13.19
N ALA A 244 -12.87 -0.28 12.52
CA ALA A 244 -13.52 1.02 12.44
C ALA A 244 -15.01 0.86 12.71
N TYR A 245 -15.58 1.82 13.43
CA TYR A 245 -17.01 1.89 13.71
C TYR A 245 -17.56 3.26 13.33
N ASP A 246 -18.57 3.25 12.49
CA ASP A 246 -19.25 4.46 12.03
C ASP A 246 -20.46 4.75 12.94
N PHE A 247 -20.36 5.85 13.69
CA PHE A 247 -21.43 6.36 14.56
C PHE A 247 -22.36 7.33 13.83
N GLU A 248 -22.30 7.41 12.49
CA GLU A 248 -23.00 8.36 11.61
C GLU A 248 -22.46 9.80 11.72
N VAL A 249 -22.24 10.30 12.93
CA VAL A 249 -21.68 11.65 13.20
C VAL A 249 -20.17 11.67 13.12
N LEU A 250 -19.53 10.51 13.41
CA LEU A 250 -18.09 10.30 13.28
C LEU A 250 -17.80 8.81 13.11
N LYS A 251 -16.70 8.49 12.43
CA LYS A 251 -16.13 7.15 12.35
C LYS A 251 -14.86 7.10 13.20
N LEU A 252 -14.80 6.15 14.13
CA LEU A 252 -13.64 5.87 14.97
C LEU A 252 -12.86 4.70 14.37
N SER A 253 -11.54 4.83 14.30
CA SER A 253 -10.63 3.80 13.80
C SER A 253 -9.56 3.48 14.83
N LEU A 254 -9.32 2.18 15.03
CA LEU A 254 -8.30 1.67 15.95
C LEU A 254 -7.53 0.57 15.25
N ALA A 255 -6.20 0.52 15.44
CA ALA A 255 -5.40 -0.61 15.00
C ALA A 255 -4.21 -0.86 15.92
N TYR A 256 -3.83 -2.13 15.98
CA TYR A 256 -2.60 -2.62 16.57
C TYR A 256 -1.89 -3.54 15.58
N GLY A 257 -0.58 -3.44 15.48
CA GLY A 257 0.24 -4.32 14.67
C GLY A 257 1.57 -4.61 15.35
N ARG A 258 2.18 -5.69 14.92
CA ARG A 258 3.54 -6.02 15.34
C ARG A 258 4.35 -6.52 14.16
N THR A 259 5.44 -5.82 13.92
CA THR A 259 6.46 -6.19 12.94
C THR A 259 7.59 -6.94 13.64
N LYS A 260 8.19 -7.90 12.96
CA LYS A 260 9.35 -8.65 13.40
C LYS A 260 10.34 -8.77 12.24
N ASP A 261 11.64 -8.69 12.55
CA ASP A 261 12.78 -8.84 11.66
C ASP A 261 12.83 -7.81 10.51
N GLY A 262 12.10 -6.69 10.65
CA GLY A 262 12.22 -5.55 9.75
C GLY A 262 10.90 -5.04 9.19
N VAL A 263 10.98 -3.97 8.39
CA VAL A 263 9.85 -3.30 7.73
C VAL A 263 9.70 -3.78 6.29
N PHE A 264 8.50 -3.63 5.74
CA PHE A 264 8.18 -4.08 4.37
C PHE A 264 8.62 -3.07 3.31
N VAL A 265 8.82 -3.56 2.09
CA VAL A 265 9.09 -2.74 0.91
C VAL A 265 7.94 -1.74 0.68
N GLY A 266 8.27 -0.52 0.33
CA GLY A 266 7.29 0.54 0.06
C GLY A 266 7.04 1.48 1.24
N GLN A 267 7.61 1.20 2.40
CA GLN A 267 7.61 2.15 3.50
C GLN A 267 8.73 3.18 3.28
N ASP A 268 8.35 4.38 2.90
CA ASP A 268 9.27 5.49 2.74
C ASP A 268 9.32 6.31 4.02
N PHE A 269 10.38 6.11 4.81
CA PHE A 269 10.69 6.95 5.96
C PHE A 269 11.47 8.21 5.57
N ASP A 270 11.78 8.40 4.29
CA ASP A 270 12.32 9.65 3.80
C ASP A 270 11.20 10.68 3.70
N LEU A 271 10.84 11.12 4.86
CA LEU A 271 9.78 12.08 5.06
C LEU A 271 10.06 13.43 4.40
N MET A 272 11.28 13.71 4.02
CA MET A 272 11.62 14.95 3.30
C MET A 272 11.46 14.81 1.79
N GLY A 273 11.08 13.61 1.30
CA GLY A 273 11.16 13.31 -0.11
C GLY A 273 12.50 13.84 -0.59
N GLY A 274 13.55 13.46 0.11
CA GLY A 274 14.88 13.94 -0.21
C GLY A 274 15.01 13.84 -1.69
N ALA A 275 15.57 14.80 -2.33
CA ALA A 275 16.01 14.67 -3.69
C ALA A 275 17.05 13.54 -3.68
N VAL A 276 16.59 12.32 -3.52
CA VAL A 276 17.25 11.16 -4.04
C VAL A 276 17.23 11.46 -5.53
N ASN A 277 18.32 12.03 -6.01
CA ASN A 277 18.54 12.13 -7.44
C ASN A 277 18.25 10.72 -7.96
N PRO A 278 17.21 10.52 -8.78
CA PRO A 278 16.85 9.18 -9.27
C PRO A 278 18.00 8.52 -10.03
N ASN A 279 19.03 9.29 -10.38
CA ASN A 279 20.24 8.85 -11.07
C ASN A 279 21.46 8.65 -10.16
N THR A 280 21.35 8.94 -8.88
CA THR A 280 22.34 8.52 -7.90
C THR A 280 21.63 7.58 -6.92
N PRO A 281 21.91 6.26 -6.97
CA PRO A 281 21.57 5.43 -5.83
C PRO A 281 22.19 6.12 -4.63
N ALA A 282 21.37 6.57 -3.69
CA ALA A 282 21.84 7.11 -2.45
C ALA A 282 22.73 6.03 -1.80
N LYS A 283 24.02 6.17 -1.99
CA LYS A 283 25.01 5.40 -1.24
C LYS A 283 24.82 5.81 0.22
N GLY A 284 24.09 4.97 0.95
CA GLY A 284 23.79 5.20 2.36
C GLY A 284 22.31 5.09 2.74
N LEU A 285 21.39 5.43 1.84
CA LEU A 285 19.98 5.09 1.94
C LEU A 285 19.64 4.04 0.86
N GLY A 286 20.55 3.10 0.67
CA GLY A 286 20.30 1.96 -0.17
C GLY A 286 19.02 1.32 0.31
N ASN A 287 18.05 1.25 -0.56
CA ASN A 287 16.75 0.69 -0.34
C ASN A 287 16.35 0.82 1.14
N THR A 288 15.54 1.81 1.53
CA THR A 288 15.15 2.11 2.93
C THR A 288 14.77 0.87 3.75
N ASN A 289 14.47 -0.21 3.08
CA ASN A 289 14.16 -1.51 3.63
C ASN A 289 15.34 -2.18 4.34
N ASP A 290 16.56 -2.08 3.83
CA ASP A 290 17.71 -2.75 4.42
C ASP A 290 18.13 -2.08 5.73
N ARG A 291 17.86 -0.78 5.89
CA ARG A 291 18.16 -0.03 7.10
C ARG A 291 17.36 -0.49 8.30
N PHE A 292 16.10 -0.86 8.12
CA PHE A 292 15.19 -1.31 9.18
C PHE A 292 14.88 -2.80 9.08
N THR A 293 15.81 -3.58 8.54
CA THR A 293 15.68 -5.02 8.37
C THR A 293 16.85 -5.70 9.10
N TRP A 294 16.62 -6.03 10.38
CA TRP A 294 17.61 -6.69 11.24
C TRP A 294 16.97 -7.85 11.98
N ASP A 295 17.74 -8.90 12.21
CA ASP A 295 17.33 -10.01 13.07
C ASP A 295 16.94 -9.53 14.46
N GLY A 296 15.74 -9.89 14.88
CA GLY A 296 15.20 -9.53 16.17
C GLY A 296 14.75 -8.07 16.32
N LEU A 297 14.72 -7.27 15.24
CA LEU A 297 14.01 -5.98 15.27
C LEU A 297 12.51 -6.27 15.42
N LYS A 298 11.89 -5.65 16.42
CA LYS A 298 10.44 -5.74 16.66
C LYS A 298 9.91 -4.33 16.77
N VAL A 299 8.78 -4.05 16.10
CA VAL A 299 8.10 -2.77 16.18
C VAL A 299 6.63 -3.04 16.52
N ASN A 300 6.16 -2.50 17.64
CA ASN A 300 4.73 -2.46 17.93
C ASN A 300 4.14 -1.18 17.34
N SER A 301 3.03 -1.31 16.64
CA SER A 301 2.39 -0.19 15.95
C SER A 301 0.97 0.01 16.49
N TYR A 302 0.60 1.26 16.71
CA TYR A 302 -0.69 1.67 17.25
C TYR A 302 -1.28 2.77 16.38
N LEU A 303 -2.61 2.77 16.21
CA LEU A 303 -3.37 3.82 15.54
C LEU A 303 -4.65 4.09 16.31
N VAL A 304 -4.90 5.36 16.53
CA VAL A 304 -6.20 5.91 16.90
C VAL A 304 -6.55 7.01 15.91
N GLY A 305 -7.70 6.91 15.27
CA GLY A 305 -8.09 7.87 14.26
C GLY A 305 -9.59 8.12 14.22
N VAL A 306 -9.96 9.27 13.71
CA VAL A 306 -11.35 9.70 13.57
C VAL A 306 -11.56 10.35 12.21
N SER A 307 -12.75 10.22 11.66
CA SER A 307 -13.21 11.01 10.52
C SER A 307 -14.66 11.40 10.72
N ALA A 308 -15.03 12.60 10.28
CA ALA A 308 -16.40 13.12 10.43
C ALA A 308 -16.80 13.93 9.20
N PRO A 309 -18.01 13.72 8.65
CA PRO A 309 -18.57 14.60 7.64
C PRO A 309 -18.94 15.94 8.26
N ILE A 310 -18.64 17.03 7.57
CA ILE A 310 -19.04 18.39 7.95
C ILE A 310 -19.89 18.96 6.82
N GLY A 311 -21.22 18.98 7.04
CA GLY A 311 -22.14 19.32 5.97
C GLY A 311 -22.10 18.32 4.81
N GLY A 312 -22.70 18.67 3.68
CA GLY A 312 -22.87 17.72 2.56
C GLY A 312 -21.66 17.53 1.63
N ALA A 313 -20.61 18.36 1.77
CA ALA A 313 -19.50 18.38 0.81
C ALA A 313 -18.11 18.31 1.47
N SER A 314 -18.02 18.27 2.78
CA SER A 314 -16.75 18.33 3.51
C SER A 314 -16.56 17.14 4.42
N ASN A 315 -15.31 16.75 4.61
CA ASN A 315 -14.92 15.74 5.60
C ASN A 315 -13.65 16.19 6.32
N VAL A 316 -13.61 16.02 7.64
CA VAL A 316 -12.43 16.23 8.47
C VAL A 316 -11.98 14.88 9.04
N PHE A 317 -10.69 14.66 9.11
CA PHE A 317 -10.13 13.42 9.65
C PHE A 317 -8.82 13.70 10.38
N ALA A 318 -8.53 12.90 11.40
CA ALA A 318 -7.33 13.01 12.18
C ALA A 318 -6.87 11.63 12.65
N SER A 319 -5.58 11.50 12.90
CA SER A 319 -5.01 10.30 13.52
C SER A 319 -3.80 10.62 14.38
N TRP A 320 -3.61 9.78 15.38
CA TRP A 320 -2.35 9.54 16.05
C TRP A 320 -1.90 8.13 15.75
N GLN A 321 -0.63 8.00 15.40
CA GLN A 321 0.02 6.73 15.14
C GLN A 321 1.31 6.67 15.96
N ARG A 322 1.64 5.49 16.45
CA ARG A 322 2.93 5.22 17.08
C ARG A 322 3.55 3.96 16.48
N ALA A 323 4.84 4.02 16.22
CA ALA A 323 5.67 2.86 16.00
C ALA A 323 6.74 2.81 17.10
N ASP A 324 6.71 1.73 17.90
CA ASP A 324 7.52 1.51 19.09
C ASP A 324 8.51 0.37 18.82
N PRO A 325 9.76 0.68 18.39
CA PRO A 325 10.77 -0.31 18.09
C PRO A 325 11.50 -0.75 19.36
N ASN A 326 12.05 -1.97 19.33
CA ASN A 326 13.06 -2.38 20.29
C ASN A 326 14.47 -1.93 19.85
N LYS A 327 15.53 -2.52 20.43
CA LYS A 327 16.95 -2.28 20.10
C LYS A 327 17.47 -0.88 20.43
N GLY A 328 16.82 -0.14 21.33
CA GLY A 328 17.23 1.21 21.73
C GLY A 328 17.02 2.27 20.66
N LEU A 329 16.17 2.00 19.69
CA LEU A 329 15.70 2.98 18.72
C LEU A 329 14.62 3.87 19.34
N GLU A 330 14.47 5.09 18.81
CA GLU A 330 13.46 6.05 19.25
C GLU A 330 12.06 5.66 18.79
N ASN A 331 11.06 5.93 19.60
CA ASN A 331 9.66 5.79 19.20
C ASN A 331 9.32 6.84 18.14
N MET A 332 8.57 6.46 17.15
CA MET A 332 8.02 7.38 16.16
C MET A 332 6.55 7.64 16.45
N ASP A 333 6.21 8.88 16.79
CA ASP A 333 4.84 9.36 16.95
C ASP A 333 4.45 10.26 15.78
N ILE A 334 3.30 10.00 15.15
CA ILE A 334 2.80 10.79 14.03
C ILE A 334 1.40 11.32 14.36
N TYR A 335 1.24 12.62 14.31
CA TYR A 335 -0.02 13.34 14.49
C TYR A 335 -0.43 13.93 13.15
N SER A 336 -1.64 13.64 12.70
CA SER A 336 -2.10 14.08 11.38
C SER A 336 -3.52 14.64 11.46
N VAL A 337 -3.80 15.65 10.65
CA VAL A 337 -5.12 16.21 10.42
C VAL A 337 -5.31 16.47 8.94
N GLY A 338 -6.49 16.18 8.43
CA GLY A 338 -6.84 16.39 7.03
C GLY A 338 -8.27 16.94 6.88
N TYR A 339 -8.46 17.58 5.76
CA TYR A 339 -9.75 18.16 5.35
C TYR A 339 -9.94 17.97 3.85
N THR A 340 -11.16 17.62 3.44
CA THR A 340 -11.56 17.62 2.04
C THR A 340 -12.80 18.45 1.82
N TYR A 341 -12.90 19.07 0.63
CA TYR A 341 -14.07 19.76 0.16
C TYR A 341 -14.40 19.31 -1.27
N ASP A 342 -15.53 18.66 -1.44
CA ASP A 342 -15.98 18.12 -2.73
C ASP A 342 -16.62 19.22 -3.58
N LEU A 343 -15.94 19.62 -4.67
CA LEU A 343 -16.50 20.50 -5.70
C LEU A 343 -17.49 19.75 -6.60
N SER A 344 -17.30 18.44 -6.72
CA SER A 344 -18.18 17.52 -7.43
C SER A 344 -17.90 16.08 -6.98
N LYS A 345 -18.68 15.10 -7.47
CA LYS A 345 -18.40 13.65 -7.24
C LYS A 345 -17.02 13.20 -7.71
N ARG A 346 -16.36 13.96 -8.58
CA ARG A 346 -15.07 13.62 -9.19
C ARG A 346 -13.93 14.56 -8.84
N THR A 347 -14.23 15.73 -8.29
CA THR A 347 -13.24 16.79 -8.04
C THR A 347 -13.33 17.27 -6.62
N ASN A 348 -12.21 17.24 -5.90
CA ASN A 348 -12.14 17.78 -4.54
C ASN A 348 -10.87 18.60 -4.30
N LEU A 349 -11.01 19.60 -3.45
CA LEU A 349 -9.90 20.28 -2.81
C LEU A 349 -9.57 19.56 -1.51
N TYR A 350 -8.32 19.65 -1.07
CA TYR A 350 -7.91 19.08 0.22
C TYR A 350 -6.80 19.90 0.87
N ALA A 351 -6.71 19.75 2.19
CA ALA A 351 -5.60 20.20 3.01
C ALA A 351 -5.18 19.09 3.97
N VAL A 352 -3.91 18.98 4.26
CA VAL A 352 -3.36 18.01 5.21
C VAL A 352 -2.21 18.63 5.98
N GLY A 353 -2.11 18.31 7.25
CA GLY A 353 -0.98 18.61 8.11
C GLY A 353 -0.57 17.37 8.90
N SER A 354 0.73 17.12 8.99
CA SER A 354 1.28 16.07 9.84
C SER A 354 2.53 16.53 10.55
N TYR A 355 2.72 16.00 11.76
CA TYR A 355 3.91 16.18 12.57
C TYR A 355 4.36 14.81 13.05
N ALA A 356 5.62 14.47 12.79
CA ALA A 356 6.26 13.27 13.29
C ALA A 356 7.36 13.64 14.27
N ASP A 357 7.40 12.96 15.43
CA ASP A 357 8.49 12.98 16.40
C ASP A 357 9.18 11.61 16.38
N GLY A 358 10.50 11.57 16.52
CA GLY A 358 11.26 10.33 16.33
C GLY A 358 11.22 9.78 14.91
N ALA A 359 11.05 10.66 13.91
CA ALA A 359 10.94 10.24 12.50
C ALA A 359 12.12 9.34 12.10
N ALA A 360 11.80 8.25 11.42
CA ALA A 360 12.75 7.20 11.06
C ALA A 360 13.46 6.54 12.28
N PHE A 361 12.80 6.49 13.44
CA PHE A 361 13.33 5.93 14.69
C PHE A 361 14.61 6.62 15.21
N VAL A 362 14.80 7.88 14.88
CA VAL A 362 15.97 8.67 15.25
C VAL A 362 15.60 9.70 16.30
N GLU A 363 16.32 9.69 17.44
CA GLU A 363 16.13 10.63 18.54
C GLU A 363 16.25 12.09 18.06
N GLY A 364 15.28 12.90 18.48
CA GLY A 364 15.21 14.33 18.16
C GLY A 364 14.98 14.63 16.66
N ASN A 365 14.71 13.63 15.82
CA ASN A 365 14.34 13.85 14.44
C ASN A 365 12.84 14.14 14.34
N LYS A 366 12.51 15.40 14.08
CA LYS A 366 11.13 15.89 13.97
C LYS A 366 10.84 16.28 12.55
N MET A 367 9.62 16.01 12.10
CA MET A 367 9.22 16.39 10.79
C MET A 367 7.84 16.99 10.75
N THR A 368 7.68 18.03 9.96
CA THR A 368 6.40 18.69 9.68
C THR A 368 6.13 18.64 8.19
N THR A 369 4.94 18.25 7.82
CA THR A 369 4.44 18.33 6.45
C THR A 369 3.08 19.04 6.46
N VAL A 370 2.93 20.05 5.61
CA VAL A 370 1.63 20.70 5.33
C VAL A 370 1.43 20.70 3.82
N GLY A 371 0.25 20.31 3.37
CA GLY A 371 -0.07 20.23 1.95
C GLY A 371 -1.48 20.70 1.65
N VAL A 372 -1.64 21.33 0.50
CA VAL A 372 -2.94 21.69 -0.09
C VAL A 372 -2.94 21.28 -1.55
N GLY A 373 -4.07 20.85 -2.07
CA GLY A 373 -4.10 20.41 -3.46
C GLY A 373 -5.49 20.17 -4.01
N LEU A 374 -5.49 19.73 -5.25
CA LEU A 374 -6.67 19.42 -6.05
C LEU A 374 -6.53 18.00 -6.60
N ARG A 375 -7.59 17.23 -6.48
CA ARG A 375 -7.71 15.92 -7.11
C ARG A 375 -8.93 15.87 -8.03
N HIS A 376 -8.71 15.31 -9.23
CA HIS A 376 -9.78 15.05 -10.19
C HIS A 376 -9.74 13.58 -10.64
N ARG A 377 -10.91 12.93 -10.70
CA ARG A 377 -11.10 11.55 -11.21
C ARG A 377 -11.83 11.59 -12.54
N PHE A 378 -11.44 10.75 -13.48
CA PHE A 378 -12.07 10.60 -14.80
C PHE A 378 -12.36 9.14 -15.15
#